data_6d2fb31c7e6ea5c44aa51ef80656e135
#
_entry.id   6d2fb31c7e6ea5c44aa51ef80656e135
#
_cell.length_a   1.000
_cell.length_b   1.000
_cell.length_c   1.000
_cell.angle_alpha   90.00
_cell.angle_beta   90.00
_cell.angle_gamma   90.00
#
_symmetry.space_group_name_H-M   'P 1'
#
loop_
_entity.id
_entity.type
_entity.pdbx_description
1 polymer ?
#
loop_
_entity_poly.entity_id
_entity_poly.type
_entity_poly.pdbx_seq_one_letter_code
_entity_poly.pdbx_strand_id
1 'polypeptide(L)'
;MPLICQFIASRRQEYGVAPICRALGVLGVQIAPRTYRAHLARPPSKRALWDAAITEVLAGHYEPDEQGRRPPECLYGATKMWAHLNREGIEVARCTVERLMRAHRWRGATRAQTVRTTVADPSATRAPDLVNRQFHAAAPGLLHVADFTYVPLAGGGFGYTAFVIDAYAGLIPGWECSTSKHTAFVEAAIRQAVAYRRRQGHPLGEGTIHHSDAGSQYTAVHFGQTLFLEGLTPSIGSVGDAYDNALAETTIGLYKTECIRDGSPFRHGPIHTLPDLEEITSTWVHWYNTRRLMHRLGRIPPAEAEAAYYATTNAATPAASHTN
;
A
#
# COMPACT_ATOMS: atom_id res chain seq x y z
N MET A 1 35.50 -22.31 2.19
CA MET A 1 36.12 -21.96 3.49
C MET A 1 35.08 -21.77 4.62
N PRO A 2 34.00 -20.95 4.55
CA PRO A 2 33.04 -20.79 5.67
C PRO A 2 32.39 -22.10 6.14
N LEU A 3 31.88 -22.92 5.22
CA LEU A 3 31.27 -24.22 5.55
C LEU A 3 32.22 -25.17 6.27
N ILE A 4 33.47 -25.24 5.84
CA ILE A 4 34.49 -26.08 6.50
C ILE A 4 34.76 -25.59 7.93
N CYS A 5 34.86 -24.28 8.12
CA CYS A 5 35.05 -23.69 9.45
C CYS A 5 33.82 -23.89 10.35
N GLN A 6 32.61 -23.82 9.82
CA GLN A 6 31.37 -24.11 10.53
C GLN A 6 31.33 -25.61 10.97
N PHE A 7 31.71 -26.52 10.08
CA PHE A 7 31.82 -27.96 10.41
C PHE A 7 32.83 -28.19 11.53
N ILE A 8 34.03 -27.58 11.44
CA ILE A 8 35.02 -27.69 12.52
C ILE A 8 34.47 -27.12 13.84
N ALA A 9 33.78 -25.97 13.79
CA ALA A 9 33.18 -25.31 14.95
C ALA A 9 32.16 -26.23 15.65
N SER A 10 31.30 -26.92 14.89
CA SER A 10 30.24 -27.78 15.43
C SER A 10 30.77 -29.05 16.11
N ARG A 11 31.98 -29.51 15.77
CA ARG A 11 32.57 -30.78 16.28
C ARG A 11 33.80 -30.58 17.16
N ARG A 12 34.32 -29.35 17.30
CA ARG A 12 35.61 -29.10 18.00
C ARG A 12 35.61 -29.47 19.48
N GLN A 13 34.45 -29.42 20.13
CA GLN A 13 34.34 -29.76 21.55
C GLN A 13 34.48 -31.26 21.77
N GLU A 14 34.00 -32.09 20.83
CA GLU A 14 34.01 -33.54 20.91
C GLU A 14 35.36 -34.14 20.48
N TYR A 15 35.92 -33.64 19.36
CA TYR A 15 37.11 -34.28 18.74
C TYR A 15 38.37 -33.40 18.74
N GLY A 16 38.25 -32.11 19.05
CA GLY A 16 39.35 -31.17 18.92
C GLY A 16 39.60 -30.72 17.47
N VAL A 17 40.22 -29.56 17.30
CA VAL A 17 40.43 -28.94 15.97
C VAL A 17 41.43 -29.75 15.11
N ALA A 18 42.55 -30.17 15.68
CA ALA A 18 43.61 -30.82 14.92
C ALA A 18 43.22 -32.20 14.36
N PRO A 19 42.53 -33.08 15.13
CA PRO A 19 42.01 -34.35 14.59
C PRO A 19 41.01 -34.17 13.47
N ILE A 20 40.07 -33.17 13.59
CA ILE A 20 39.10 -32.89 12.54
C ILE A 20 39.80 -32.42 11.26
N CYS A 21 40.81 -31.55 11.36
CA CYS A 21 41.56 -31.10 10.19
C CYS A 21 42.31 -32.27 9.50
N ARG A 22 42.85 -33.22 10.25
CA ARG A 22 43.47 -34.44 9.70
C ARG A 22 42.46 -35.33 8.97
N ALA A 23 41.30 -35.57 9.59
CA ALA A 23 40.25 -36.37 8.98
C ALA A 23 39.72 -35.71 7.68
N LEU A 24 39.53 -34.40 7.66
CA LEU A 24 39.17 -33.65 6.45
C LEU A 24 40.25 -33.76 5.36
N GLY A 25 41.55 -33.75 5.75
CA GLY A 25 42.66 -33.94 4.82
C GLY A 25 42.62 -35.32 4.14
N VAL A 26 42.26 -36.40 4.84
CA VAL A 26 42.07 -37.74 4.26
C VAL A 26 40.91 -37.73 3.24
N LEU A 27 39.89 -36.91 3.46
CA LEU A 27 38.74 -36.72 2.56
C LEU A 27 39.02 -35.73 1.43
N GLY A 28 40.26 -35.28 1.23
CA GLY A 28 40.65 -34.35 0.17
C GLY A 28 40.45 -32.86 0.49
N VAL A 29 39.99 -32.53 1.72
CA VAL A 29 39.76 -31.15 2.14
C VAL A 29 40.95 -30.65 2.97
N GLN A 30 41.91 -29.97 2.32
CA GLN A 30 43.13 -29.50 2.98
C GLN A 30 42.82 -28.20 3.79
N ILE A 31 42.85 -28.31 5.13
CA ILE A 31 42.78 -27.16 6.03
C ILE A 31 43.70 -27.38 7.24
N ALA A 32 44.55 -26.42 7.53
CA ALA A 32 45.41 -26.45 8.71
C ALA A 32 44.68 -25.85 9.92
N PRO A 33 44.96 -26.36 11.15
CA PRO A 33 44.38 -25.80 12.40
C PRO A 33 44.62 -24.30 12.56
N ARG A 34 45.79 -23.80 12.09
CA ARG A 34 46.09 -22.36 12.12
C ARG A 34 45.15 -21.54 11.21
N THR A 35 44.74 -22.08 10.06
CA THR A 35 43.79 -21.44 9.15
C THR A 35 42.42 -21.30 9.78
N TYR A 36 41.95 -22.33 10.48
CA TYR A 36 40.71 -22.28 11.27
C TYR A 36 40.78 -21.21 12.37
N ARG A 37 41.87 -21.18 13.16
CA ARG A 37 42.08 -20.19 14.22
C ARG A 37 42.15 -18.76 13.67
N ALA A 38 42.86 -18.57 12.56
CA ALA A 38 42.93 -17.28 11.87
C ALA A 38 41.54 -16.83 11.33
N HIS A 39 40.70 -17.79 10.89
CA HIS A 39 39.34 -17.50 10.49
C HIS A 39 38.49 -17.03 11.68
N LEU A 40 38.63 -17.64 12.86
CA LEU A 40 37.92 -17.23 14.08
C LEU A 40 38.39 -15.87 14.61
N ALA A 41 39.68 -15.58 14.51
CA ALA A 41 40.27 -14.33 15.01
C ALA A 41 40.06 -13.14 14.03
N ARG A 42 39.60 -13.41 12.80
CA ARG A 42 39.41 -12.36 11.79
C ARG A 42 38.25 -11.46 12.18
N PRO A 43 38.46 -10.14 12.29
CA PRO A 43 37.35 -9.23 12.52
C PRO A 43 36.34 -9.29 11.35
N PRO A 44 35.07 -8.96 11.59
CA PRO A 44 34.08 -8.91 10.53
C PRO A 44 34.55 -8.01 9.38
N SER A 45 34.29 -8.41 8.14
CA SER A 45 34.61 -7.58 6.98
C SER A 45 33.71 -6.32 6.97
N LYS A 46 34.15 -5.26 6.29
CA LYS A 46 33.34 -4.04 6.10
C LYS A 46 31.94 -4.39 5.56
N ARG A 47 31.86 -5.35 4.64
CA ARG A 47 30.58 -5.85 4.12
C ARG A 47 29.73 -6.53 5.20
N ALA A 48 30.33 -7.35 6.07
CA ALA A 48 29.59 -8.02 7.15
C ALA A 48 29.04 -7.02 8.17
N LEU A 49 29.82 -5.98 8.49
CA LEU A 49 29.37 -4.90 9.36
C LEU A 49 28.24 -4.11 8.72
N TRP A 50 28.35 -3.82 7.43
CA TRP A 50 27.29 -3.13 6.66
C TRP A 50 26.03 -3.98 6.58
N ASP A 51 26.16 -5.27 6.26
CA ASP A 51 25.03 -6.19 6.22
C ASP A 51 24.34 -6.28 7.60
N ALA A 52 25.08 -6.29 8.69
CA ALA A 52 24.51 -6.29 10.04
C ALA A 52 23.73 -4.99 10.32
N ALA A 53 24.28 -3.84 10.01
CA ALA A 53 23.60 -2.57 10.19
C ALA A 53 22.30 -2.47 9.37
N ILE A 54 22.34 -2.86 8.09
CA ILE A 54 21.11 -2.88 7.26
C ILE A 54 20.11 -3.92 7.76
N THR A 55 20.58 -5.06 8.28
CA THR A 55 19.70 -6.07 8.87
C THR A 55 18.95 -5.53 10.09
N GLU A 56 19.62 -4.78 10.95
CA GLU A 56 19.01 -4.14 12.12
C GLU A 56 17.93 -3.12 11.70
N VAL A 57 18.22 -2.28 10.70
CA VAL A 57 17.24 -1.35 10.15
C VAL A 57 16.03 -2.09 9.57
N LEU A 58 16.24 -3.16 8.80
CA LEU A 58 15.16 -3.96 8.23
C LEU A 58 14.35 -4.67 9.32
N ALA A 59 15.00 -5.18 10.38
CA ALA A 59 14.32 -5.79 11.53
C ALA A 59 13.33 -4.83 12.17
N GLY A 60 13.70 -3.55 12.35
CA GLY A 60 12.80 -2.52 12.85
C GLY A 60 11.53 -2.31 12.03
N HIS A 61 11.51 -2.71 10.75
CA HIS A 61 10.31 -2.68 9.93
C HIS A 61 9.51 -4.01 9.97
N TYR A 62 10.18 -5.17 10.01
CA TYR A 62 9.52 -6.47 9.82
C TYR A 62 9.27 -7.24 11.10
N GLU A 63 10.03 -6.97 12.15
CA GLU A 63 9.85 -7.63 13.44
C GLU A 63 8.93 -6.79 14.32
N PRO A 64 8.09 -7.43 15.15
CA PRO A 64 7.21 -6.70 16.06
C PRO A 64 8.03 -6.02 17.17
N ASP A 65 7.59 -4.85 17.61
CA ASP A 65 8.10 -4.17 18.81
C ASP A 65 7.67 -4.92 20.10
N GLU A 66 8.03 -4.41 21.25
CA GLU A 66 7.69 -4.99 22.57
C GLU A 66 6.17 -5.09 22.80
N GLN A 67 5.37 -4.30 22.10
CA GLN A 67 3.92 -4.32 22.14
C GLN A 67 3.31 -5.19 21.01
N GLY A 68 4.13 -5.88 20.23
CA GLY A 68 3.69 -6.71 19.12
C GLY A 68 3.31 -5.94 17.84
N ARG A 69 3.64 -4.64 17.74
CA ARG A 69 3.27 -3.76 16.63
C ARG A 69 4.40 -3.66 15.60
N ARG A 70 4.04 -3.39 14.37
CA ARG A 70 4.97 -3.15 13.26
C ARG A 70 4.57 -1.87 12.51
N PRO A 71 5.53 -1.11 11.98
CA PRO A 71 5.20 0.04 11.13
C PRO A 71 4.54 -0.42 9.82
N PRO A 72 3.73 0.44 9.17
CA PRO A 72 3.05 0.11 7.92
C PRO A 72 4.00 -0.30 6.78
N GLU A 73 5.23 0.12 6.82
CA GLU A 73 6.27 -0.24 5.85
C GLU A 73 6.62 -1.74 5.86
N CYS A 74 6.24 -2.50 6.90
CA CYS A 74 6.32 -3.97 6.91
C CYS A 74 5.53 -4.62 5.76
N LEU A 75 4.58 -3.89 5.18
CA LEU A 75 3.80 -4.32 4.00
C LEU A 75 4.61 -4.25 2.70
N TYR A 76 5.77 -3.62 2.70
CA TYR A 76 6.59 -3.47 1.50
C TYR A 76 7.33 -4.76 1.15
N GLY A 77 7.31 -5.15 -0.13
CA GLY A 77 8.28 -6.08 -0.69
C GLY A 77 9.62 -5.37 -0.95
N ALA A 78 10.67 -6.15 -1.25
CA ALA A 78 12.05 -5.67 -1.35
C ALA A 78 12.25 -4.41 -2.21
N THR A 79 11.54 -4.27 -3.33
CA THR A 79 11.67 -3.10 -4.20
C THR A 79 11.13 -1.81 -3.57
N LYS A 80 10.00 -1.88 -2.85
CA LYS A 80 9.46 -0.71 -2.14
C LYS A 80 10.27 -0.43 -0.89
N MET A 81 10.70 -1.45 -0.16
CA MET A 81 11.56 -1.29 1.00
C MET A 81 12.90 -0.64 0.62
N TRP A 82 13.53 -1.08 -0.47
CA TRP A 82 14.72 -0.42 -1.00
C TRP A 82 14.48 1.06 -1.31
N ALA A 83 13.37 1.39 -1.99
CA ALA A 83 13.04 2.77 -2.29
C ALA A 83 12.78 3.59 -1.02
N HIS A 84 12.11 3.00 -0.03
CA HIS A 84 11.85 3.63 1.27
C HIS A 84 13.17 3.94 2.00
N LEU A 85 14.07 2.98 2.14
CA LEU A 85 15.37 3.19 2.81
C LEU A 85 16.20 4.30 2.14
N ASN A 86 16.24 4.33 0.80
CA ASN A 86 16.95 5.40 0.09
C ASN A 86 16.29 6.78 0.29
N ARG A 87 14.98 6.87 0.41
CA ARG A 87 14.25 8.11 0.76
C ARG A 87 14.56 8.59 2.18
N GLU A 88 14.80 7.65 3.11
CA GLU A 88 15.27 7.93 4.49
C GLU A 88 16.78 8.26 4.56
N GLY A 89 17.47 8.36 3.41
CA GLY A 89 18.89 8.67 3.35
C GLY A 89 19.82 7.48 3.56
N ILE A 90 19.30 6.26 3.60
CA ILE A 90 20.11 5.03 3.71
C ILE A 90 20.42 4.51 2.31
N GLU A 91 21.58 4.87 1.80
CA GLU A 91 22.07 4.47 0.48
C GLU A 91 22.43 2.98 0.44
N VAL A 92 21.50 2.14 0.07
CA VAL A 92 21.66 0.68 -0.02
C VAL A 92 21.29 0.17 -1.40
N ALA A 93 22.04 -0.81 -1.92
CA ALA A 93 21.70 -1.44 -3.20
C ALA A 93 20.48 -2.36 -3.03
N ARG A 94 19.57 -2.36 -4.02
CA ARG A 94 18.37 -3.21 -4.03
C ARG A 94 18.67 -4.69 -3.80
N CYS A 95 19.72 -5.21 -4.46
CA CYS A 95 20.13 -6.61 -4.30
C CYS A 95 20.56 -6.96 -2.86
N THR A 96 21.09 -5.99 -2.10
CA THR A 96 21.41 -6.19 -0.67
C THR A 96 20.12 -6.34 0.14
N VAL A 97 19.14 -5.46 -0.07
CA VAL A 97 17.83 -5.55 0.58
C VAL A 97 17.14 -6.88 0.26
N GLU A 98 17.08 -7.27 -1.02
CA GLU A 98 16.50 -8.53 -1.47
C GLU A 98 17.17 -9.75 -0.81
N ARG A 99 18.49 -9.75 -0.73
CA ARG A 99 19.26 -10.83 -0.12
C ARG A 99 19.03 -10.94 1.38
N LEU A 100 19.06 -9.83 2.10
CA LEU A 100 18.85 -9.80 3.54
C LEU A 100 17.41 -10.16 3.89
N MET A 101 16.41 -9.60 3.21
CA MET A 101 15.01 -9.97 3.41
C MET A 101 14.78 -11.48 3.17
N ARG A 102 15.39 -12.04 2.12
CA ARG A 102 15.30 -13.49 1.84
C ARG A 102 15.95 -14.33 2.95
N ALA A 103 17.12 -13.91 3.43
CA ALA A 103 17.85 -14.60 4.49
C ALA A 103 17.05 -14.66 5.80
N HIS A 104 16.33 -13.61 6.14
CA HIS A 104 15.49 -13.50 7.34
C HIS A 104 14.02 -13.87 7.09
N ARG A 105 13.65 -14.28 5.87
CA ARG A 105 12.28 -14.66 5.47
C ARG A 105 11.27 -13.53 5.60
N TRP A 106 11.72 -12.28 5.61
CA TRP A 106 10.84 -11.11 5.59
C TRP A 106 10.19 -10.94 4.22
N ARG A 107 8.89 -10.72 4.22
CA ARG A 107 8.08 -10.58 2.99
C ARG A 107 7.06 -9.48 3.17
N GLY A 108 6.84 -8.72 2.12
CA GLY A 108 5.73 -7.77 2.07
C GLY A 108 4.38 -8.47 1.92
N ALA A 109 3.31 -7.70 2.05
CA ALA A 109 1.96 -8.19 1.85
C ALA A 109 1.73 -8.64 0.39
N THR A 110 1.09 -9.79 0.23
CA THR A 110 0.65 -10.32 -1.06
C THR A 110 -0.87 -10.33 -1.11
N ARG A 111 -1.42 -9.94 -2.25
CA ARG A 111 -2.86 -9.95 -2.50
C ARG A 111 -3.36 -11.40 -2.54
N ALA A 112 -4.42 -11.72 -1.78
CA ALA A 112 -5.11 -13.00 -1.90
C ALA A 112 -6.03 -12.97 -3.14
N GLN A 113 -6.31 -14.14 -3.72
CA GLN A 113 -7.34 -14.25 -4.77
C GLN A 113 -8.70 -13.89 -4.17
N THR A 114 -9.44 -13.00 -4.86
CA THR A 114 -10.75 -12.53 -4.43
C THR A 114 -11.85 -13.32 -5.15
N VAL A 115 -12.87 -13.75 -4.42
CA VAL A 115 -14.10 -14.31 -4.98
C VAL A 115 -15.04 -13.16 -5.34
N ARG A 116 -15.62 -13.19 -6.54
CA ARG A 116 -16.55 -12.17 -7.06
C ARG A 116 -17.93 -12.38 -6.46
N THR A 117 -18.57 -11.34 -5.92
CA THR A 117 -19.86 -11.43 -5.19
C THR A 117 -20.94 -10.47 -5.67
N THR A 118 -20.72 -9.64 -6.71
CA THR A 118 -21.70 -8.64 -7.16
C THR A 118 -22.65 -9.23 -8.21
N VAL A 119 -23.96 -9.11 -7.97
CA VAL A 119 -25.03 -9.41 -8.93
C VAL A 119 -25.67 -8.09 -9.33
N ALA A 120 -25.70 -7.79 -10.62
CA ALA A 120 -26.23 -6.53 -11.15
C ALA A 120 -27.74 -6.62 -11.43
N ASP A 121 -28.47 -5.50 -11.24
CA ASP A 121 -29.86 -5.34 -11.64
C ASP A 121 -29.96 -4.78 -13.08
N PRO A 122 -30.58 -5.51 -14.03
CA PRO A 122 -30.65 -5.08 -15.45
C PRO A 122 -31.66 -3.97 -15.75
N SER A 123 -32.57 -3.61 -14.83
CA SER A 123 -33.76 -2.82 -15.12
C SER A 123 -33.68 -1.31 -14.83
N ALA A 124 -32.59 -0.82 -14.23
CA ALA A 124 -32.46 0.60 -13.82
C ALA A 124 -32.00 1.50 -14.98
N THR A 125 -32.65 2.67 -15.15
CA THR A 125 -32.16 3.75 -16.06
C THR A 125 -30.85 4.33 -15.50
N ARG A 126 -29.80 4.40 -16.34
CA ARG A 126 -28.44 4.72 -15.88
C ARG A 126 -27.83 5.84 -16.68
N ALA A 127 -26.91 6.59 -16.04
CA ALA A 127 -26.01 7.50 -16.74
C ALA A 127 -25.10 6.72 -17.72
N PRO A 128 -24.68 7.34 -18.85
CA PRO A 128 -23.78 6.70 -19.79
C PRO A 128 -22.39 6.46 -19.16
N ASP A 129 -21.70 5.42 -19.66
CA ASP A 129 -20.28 5.26 -19.36
C ASP A 129 -19.45 6.29 -20.15
N LEU A 130 -18.84 7.24 -19.42
CA LEU A 130 -17.98 8.28 -19.97
C LEU A 130 -16.49 7.91 -19.88
N VAL A 131 -16.14 6.84 -19.20
CA VAL A 131 -14.75 6.47 -18.88
C VAL A 131 -14.18 5.47 -19.88
N ASN A 132 -15.00 4.57 -20.43
CA ASN A 132 -14.56 3.55 -21.40
C ASN A 132 -13.28 2.83 -20.95
N ARG A 133 -13.21 2.41 -19.69
CA ARG A 133 -12.03 1.74 -19.05
C ARG A 133 -10.73 2.55 -19.03
N GLN A 134 -10.79 3.84 -19.32
CA GLN A 134 -9.62 4.73 -19.26
C GLN A 134 -9.52 5.39 -17.89
N PHE A 135 -9.05 4.63 -16.88
CA PHE A 135 -8.89 5.11 -15.50
C PHE A 135 -7.58 5.90 -15.30
N HIS A 136 -7.30 6.81 -16.23
CA HIS A 136 -6.20 7.76 -16.16
C HIS A 136 -6.72 9.17 -16.46
N ALA A 137 -6.50 10.08 -15.51
CA ALA A 137 -6.81 11.49 -15.68
C ALA A 137 -5.53 12.27 -16.00
N ALA A 138 -5.65 13.31 -16.85
CA ALA A 138 -4.52 14.18 -17.18
C ALA A 138 -4.16 15.13 -16.03
N ALA A 139 -5.09 15.35 -15.10
CA ALA A 139 -4.93 16.25 -13.95
C ALA A 139 -5.72 15.71 -12.75
N PRO A 140 -5.32 16.09 -11.51
CA PRO A 140 -6.13 15.84 -10.32
C PRO A 140 -7.51 16.50 -10.44
N GLY A 141 -8.56 15.82 -9.92
CA GLY A 141 -9.91 16.35 -9.88
C GLY A 141 -10.73 16.21 -11.17
N LEU A 142 -10.18 15.63 -12.25
CA LEU A 142 -10.95 15.43 -13.50
C LEU A 142 -11.81 14.17 -13.49
N LEU A 143 -11.33 13.11 -12.84
CA LEU A 143 -12.02 11.81 -12.77
C LEU A 143 -11.91 11.24 -11.36
N HIS A 144 -13.04 11.09 -10.72
CA HIS A 144 -13.18 10.30 -9.49
C HIS A 144 -13.81 8.95 -9.81
N VAL A 145 -13.29 7.91 -9.18
CA VAL A 145 -13.83 6.54 -9.25
C VAL A 145 -14.28 6.16 -7.85
N ALA A 146 -15.50 5.66 -7.72
CA ALA A 146 -16.05 5.29 -6.42
C ALA A 146 -16.50 3.83 -6.40
N ASP A 147 -16.32 3.21 -5.24
CA ASP A 147 -16.84 1.89 -4.92
C ASP A 147 -16.86 1.71 -3.41
N PHE A 148 -17.55 0.69 -2.92
CA PHE A 148 -17.58 0.34 -1.51
C PHE A 148 -17.33 -1.15 -1.28
N THR A 149 -16.96 -1.47 -0.06
CA THR A 149 -16.75 -2.85 0.35
C THR A 149 -17.36 -3.13 1.71
N TYR A 150 -17.52 -4.40 2.03
CA TYR A 150 -17.94 -4.84 3.36
C TYR A 150 -16.76 -5.46 4.13
N VAL A 151 -16.80 -5.29 5.44
CA VAL A 151 -15.83 -5.79 6.41
C VAL A 151 -16.57 -6.56 7.49
N PRO A 152 -16.28 -7.84 7.72
CA PRO A 152 -16.90 -8.60 8.80
C PRO A 152 -16.54 -8.00 10.16
N LEU A 153 -17.54 -7.84 11.03
CA LEU A 153 -17.36 -7.43 12.43
C LEU A 153 -17.31 -8.66 13.33
N ALA A 154 -16.43 -8.65 14.33
CA ALA A 154 -16.23 -9.79 15.22
C ALA A 154 -17.45 -10.13 16.08
N GLY A 155 -18.34 -9.16 16.32
CA GLY A 155 -19.63 -9.33 17.00
C GLY A 155 -20.76 -9.87 16.12
N GLY A 156 -20.47 -10.15 14.83
CA GLY A 156 -21.44 -10.51 13.81
C GLY A 156 -21.89 -9.31 12.99
N GLY A 157 -22.38 -9.57 11.76
CA GLY A 157 -22.75 -8.53 10.80
C GLY A 157 -21.55 -7.95 10.04
N PHE A 158 -21.78 -6.81 9.39
CA PHE A 158 -20.81 -6.17 8.53
C PHE A 158 -20.76 -4.65 8.77
N GLY A 159 -19.52 -4.10 8.73
CA GLY A 159 -19.30 -2.70 8.41
C GLY A 159 -19.12 -2.54 6.91
N TYR A 160 -19.45 -1.38 6.38
CA TYR A 160 -19.28 -1.00 4.97
C TYR A 160 -18.32 0.18 4.92
N THR A 161 -17.43 0.19 3.93
CA THR A 161 -16.51 1.32 3.70
C THR A 161 -16.59 1.72 2.24
N ALA A 162 -16.99 2.97 1.97
CA ALA A 162 -16.98 3.58 0.66
C ALA A 162 -15.70 4.40 0.46
N PHE A 163 -15.19 4.40 -0.76
CA PHE A 163 -14.03 5.19 -1.18
C PHE A 163 -14.36 5.99 -2.42
N VAL A 164 -13.89 7.23 -2.47
CA VAL A 164 -13.74 8.05 -3.67
C VAL A 164 -12.25 8.15 -3.95
N ILE A 165 -11.84 7.80 -5.16
CA ILE A 165 -10.44 7.72 -5.57
C ILE A 165 -10.24 8.63 -6.79
N ASP A 166 -9.29 9.55 -6.72
CA ASP A 166 -8.89 10.37 -7.85
C ASP A 166 -8.02 9.55 -8.81
N ALA A 167 -8.41 9.50 -10.07
CA ALA A 167 -7.76 8.66 -11.08
C ALA A 167 -6.36 9.15 -11.49
N TYR A 168 -6.00 10.40 -11.25
CA TYR A 168 -4.68 10.94 -11.56
C TYR A 168 -3.58 10.22 -10.76
N ALA A 169 -3.60 10.37 -9.45
CA ALA A 169 -2.58 9.80 -8.58
C ALA A 169 -3.07 8.58 -7.77
N GLY A 170 -4.38 8.27 -7.79
CA GLY A 170 -5.02 7.29 -6.92
C GLY A 170 -5.14 7.76 -5.47
N LEU A 171 -5.09 9.06 -5.25
CA LEU A 171 -5.36 9.67 -3.96
C LEU A 171 -6.82 9.40 -3.56
N ILE A 172 -7.06 9.15 -2.28
CA ILE A 172 -8.39 8.94 -1.70
C ILE A 172 -8.80 10.27 -1.02
N PRO A 173 -9.54 11.17 -1.70
CA PRO A 173 -9.99 12.43 -1.12
C PRO A 173 -11.21 12.27 -0.21
N GLY A 174 -11.96 11.17 -0.35
CA GLY A 174 -13.16 10.90 0.45
C GLY A 174 -13.34 9.42 0.74
N TRP A 175 -13.82 9.13 1.94
CA TRP A 175 -14.19 7.79 2.39
C TRP A 175 -15.20 7.89 3.52
N GLU A 176 -16.00 6.84 3.72
CA GLU A 176 -16.99 6.80 4.80
C GLU A 176 -17.21 5.36 5.25
N CYS A 177 -17.40 5.16 6.55
CA CYS A 177 -17.77 3.88 7.13
C CYS A 177 -19.23 3.90 7.61
N SER A 178 -19.90 2.73 7.55
CA SER A 178 -21.31 2.61 7.99
C SER A 178 -21.61 1.18 8.42
N THR A 179 -22.58 1.00 9.29
CA THR A 179 -23.19 -0.31 9.57
C THR A 179 -24.35 -0.63 8.61
N SER A 180 -24.69 0.29 7.72
CA SER A 180 -25.77 0.15 6.75
C SER A 180 -25.28 0.50 5.34
N LYS A 181 -25.72 -0.27 4.34
CA LYS A 181 -25.42 -0.05 2.92
C LYS A 181 -26.40 0.93 2.24
N HIS A 182 -27.07 1.81 2.98
CA HIS A 182 -27.93 2.85 2.40
C HIS A 182 -27.10 3.90 1.65
N THR A 183 -27.69 4.53 0.65
CA THR A 183 -27.02 5.52 -0.25
C THR A 183 -26.31 6.67 0.52
N ALA A 184 -26.82 7.05 1.69
CA ALA A 184 -26.30 8.17 2.49
C ALA A 184 -24.78 8.07 2.81
N PHE A 185 -24.22 6.87 2.98
CA PHE A 185 -22.79 6.74 3.30
C PHE A 185 -21.89 6.96 2.09
N VAL A 186 -22.33 6.54 0.88
CA VAL A 186 -21.57 6.85 -0.35
C VAL A 186 -21.65 8.33 -0.69
N GLU A 187 -22.80 8.99 -0.43
CA GLU A 187 -22.94 10.44 -0.57
C GLU A 187 -22.04 11.22 0.42
N ALA A 188 -21.90 10.72 1.66
CA ALA A 188 -20.99 11.31 2.64
C ALA A 188 -19.53 11.26 2.16
N ALA A 189 -19.09 10.15 1.56
CA ALA A 189 -17.77 10.03 0.97
C ALA A 189 -17.55 11.04 -0.17
N ILE A 190 -18.57 11.29 -1.03
CA ILE A 190 -18.50 12.31 -2.09
C ILE A 190 -18.36 13.71 -1.49
N ARG A 191 -19.22 14.09 -0.55
CA ARG A 191 -19.15 15.40 0.12
C ARG A 191 -17.81 15.62 0.81
N GLN A 192 -17.23 14.56 1.40
CA GLN A 192 -15.90 14.60 1.99
C GLN A 192 -14.82 14.86 0.92
N ALA A 193 -14.91 14.20 -0.25
CA ALA A 193 -13.98 14.41 -1.37
C ALA A 193 -14.05 15.85 -1.91
N VAL A 194 -15.24 16.39 -2.09
CA VAL A 194 -15.45 17.78 -2.53
C VAL A 194 -14.89 18.76 -1.50
N ALA A 195 -15.17 18.54 -0.21
CA ALA A 195 -14.65 19.38 0.86
C ALA A 195 -13.13 19.28 0.98
N TYR A 196 -12.54 18.10 0.76
CA TYR A 196 -11.10 17.91 0.69
C TYR A 196 -10.48 18.77 -0.41
N ARG A 197 -10.97 18.70 -1.64
CA ARG A 197 -10.47 19.46 -2.78
C ARG A 197 -10.61 20.98 -2.56
N ARG A 198 -11.72 21.42 -2.00
CA ARG A 198 -11.94 22.83 -1.64
C ARG A 198 -10.92 23.33 -0.61
N ARG A 199 -10.65 22.54 0.44
CA ARG A 199 -9.63 22.89 1.46
C ARG A 199 -8.22 22.93 0.90
N GLN A 200 -7.92 22.14 -0.13
CA GLN A 200 -6.62 22.18 -0.82
C GLN A 200 -6.47 23.36 -1.78
N GLY A 201 -7.50 24.19 -1.96
CA GLY A 201 -7.49 25.31 -2.91
C GLY A 201 -7.72 24.88 -4.37
N HIS A 202 -8.15 23.64 -4.59
CA HIS A 202 -8.42 23.06 -5.92
C HIS A 202 -9.85 22.52 -5.98
N PRO A 203 -10.87 23.40 -5.90
CA PRO A 203 -12.26 22.98 -5.91
C PRO A 203 -12.58 22.19 -7.19
N LEU A 204 -13.42 21.17 -7.07
CA LEU A 204 -13.94 20.45 -8.21
C LEU A 204 -14.87 21.40 -9.01
N GLY A 205 -14.87 21.24 -10.32
CA GLY A 205 -15.66 22.08 -11.24
C GLY A 205 -16.60 21.27 -12.12
N GLU A 206 -17.40 21.99 -12.90
CA GLU A 206 -18.19 21.41 -13.97
C GLU A 206 -17.27 20.66 -14.94
N GLY A 207 -17.52 19.38 -15.15
CA GLY A 207 -16.67 18.49 -15.96
C GLY A 207 -15.87 17.47 -15.16
N THR A 208 -15.83 17.56 -13.81
CA THR A 208 -15.34 16.44 -12.99
C THR A 208 -16.27 15.25 -13.16
N ILE A 209 -15.76 14.16 -13.71
CA ILE A 209 -16.51 12.92 -13.87
C ILE A 209 -16.45 12.13 -12.56
N HIS A 210 -17.62 11.71 -12.06
CA HIS A 210 -17.73 10.76 -10.96
C HIS A 210 -18.24 9.43 -11.49
N HIS A 211 -17.34 8.46 -11.58
CA HIS A 211 -17.60 7.12 -12.10
C HIS A 211 -17.79 6.10 -10.98
N SER A 212 -18.84 5.28 -11.09
CA SER A 212 -19.14 4.18 -10.18
C SER A 212 -19.61 2.95 -10.93
N ASP A 213 -19.67 1.81 -10.24
CA ASP A 213 -20.33 0.63 -10.78
C ASP A 213 -21.87 0.81 -10.85
N ALA A 214 -22.54 -0.18 -11.45
CA ALA A 214 -24.00 -0.17 -11.60
C ALA A 214 -24.75 -0.67 -10.33
N GLY A 215 -24.16 -0.54 -9.14
CA GLY A 215 -24.77 -0.93 -7.86
C GLY A 215 -25.99 -0.08 -7.51
N SER A 216 -26.92 -0.65 -6.75
CA SER A 216 -28.19 0.00 -6.36
C SER A 216 -27.99 1.31 -5.58
N GLN A 217 -26.88 1.44 -4.85
CA GLN A 217 -26.51 2.66 -4.12
C GLN A 217 -26.19 3.82 -5.05
N TYR A 218 -25.55 3.54 -6.18
CA TYR A 218 -25.09 4.52 -7.17
C TYR A 218 -26.16 4.84 -8.23
N THR A 219 -27.19 4.02 -8.35
CA THR A 219 -28.32 4.25 -9.26
C THR A 219 -29.51 4.94 -8.58
N ALA A 220 -29.43 5.19 -7.27
CA ALA A 220 -30.49 5.86 -6.52
C ALA A 220 -30.66 7.32 -6.96
N VAL A 221 -31.91 7.82 -7.01
CA VAL A 221 -32.23 9.19 -7.41
C VAL A 221 -31.51 10.22 -6.54
N HIS A 222 -31.46 9.99 -5.22
CA HIS A 222 -30.75 10.88 -4.29
C HIS A 222 -29.27 10.97 -4.58
N PHE A 223 -28.64 9.88 -5.01
CA PHE A 223 -27.22 9.88 -5.41
C PHE A 223 -26.98 10.82 -6.61
N GLY A 224 -27.83 10.72 -7.65
CA GLY A 224 -27.77 11.62 -8.79
C GLY A 224 -27.97 13.09 -8.41
N GLN A 225 -28.88 13.37 -7.48
CA GLN A 225 -29.10 14.73 -6.93
C GLN A 225 -27.85 15.23 -6.18
N THR A 226 -27.22 14.40 -5.36
CA THR A 226 -25.97 14.78 -4.66
C THR A 226 -24.88 15.14 -5.66
N LEU A 227 -24.65 14.32 -6.71
CA LEU A 227 -23.67 14.62 -7.75
C LEU A 227 -23.96 15.96 -8.44
N PHE A 228 -25.21 16.20 -8.81
CA PHE A 228 -25.64 17.44 -9.44
C PHE A 228 -25.40 18.67 -8.55
N LEU A 229 -25.77 18.59 -7.26
CA LEU A 229 -25.57 19.68 -6.30
C LEU A 229 -24.09 19.97 -6.05
N GLU A 230 -23.24 18.96 -6.12
CA GLU A 230 -21.78 19.12 -5.97
C GLU A 230 -21.08 19.48 -7.32
N GLY A 231 -21.84 19.66 -8.41
CA GLY A 231 -21.31 20.01 -9.72
C GLY A 231 -20.54 18.90 -10.42
N LEU A 232 -20.85 17.63 -10.12
CA LEU A 232 -20.16 16.47 -10.66
C LEU A 232 -20.97 15.82 -11.78
N THR A 233 -20.28 15.36 -12.82
CA THR A 233 -20.89 14.63 -13.95
C THR A 233 -20.95 13.14 -13.63
N PRO A 234 -22.14 12.54 -13.54
CA PRO A 234 -22.27 11.11 -13.27
C PRO A 234 -21.83 10.26 -14.47
N SER A 235 -21.13 9.17 -14.18
CA SER A 235 -20.78 8.10 -15.12
C SER A 235 -20.96 6.74 -14.44
N ILE A 236 -21.60 5.79 -15.11
CA ILE A 236 -21.87 4.48 -14.57
C ILE A 236 -21.35 3.42 -15.53
N GLY A 237 -20.56 2.47 -15.03
CA GLY A 237 -20.01 1.38 -15.78
C GLY A 237 -21.07 0.40 -16.31
N SER A 238 -20.71 -0.42 -17.26
CA SER A 238 -21.59 -1.44 -17.84
C SER A 238 -21.89 -2.55 -16.85
N VAL A 239 -23.05 -3.21 -17.03
CA VAL A 239 -23.49 -4.27 -16.12
C VAL A 239 -22.65 -5.53 -16.32
N GLY A 240 -22.02 -5.99 -15.26
CA GLY A 240 -21.37 -7.31 -15.23
C GLY A 240 -19.95 -7.35 -15.78
N ASP A 241 -19.36 -6.24 -16.17
CA ASP A 241 -17.95 -6.19 -16.59
C ASP A 241 -17.03 -5.79 -15.42
N ALA A 242 -16.10 -6.70 -15.06
CA ALA A 242 -15.15 -6.50 -13.98
C ALA A 242 -14.10 -5.41 -14.26
N TYR A 243 -13.95 -5.03 -15.53
CA TYR A 243 -12.94 -4.05 -15.91
C TYR A 243 -13.44 -2.61 -15.83
N ASP A 244 -14.75 -2.41 -15.66
CA ASP A 244 -15.38 -1.10 -15.69
C ASP A 244 -15.18 -0.30 -14.40
N ASN A 245 -14.61 -0.88 -13.33
CA ASN A 245 -14.22 -0.18 -12.11
C ASN A 245 -12.85 -0.66 -11.53
N ALA A 246 -11.93 -1.04 -12.42
CA ALA A 246 -10.67 -1.69 -12.06
C ALA A 246 -9.79 -0.88 -11.08
N LEU A 247 -9.86 0.46 -11.12
CA LEU A 247 -9.09 1.31 -10.19
C LEU A 247 -9.64 1.20 -8.76
N ALA A 248 -10.97 1.30 -8.60
CA ALA A 248 -11.59 1.18 -7.30
C ALA A 248 -11.46 -0.24 -6.73
N GLU A 249 -11.69 -1.28 -7.55
CA GLU A 249 -11.46 -2.68 -7.16
C GLU A 249 -10.00 -2.92 -6.71
N THR A 250 -9.04 -2.31 -7.40
CA THR A 250 -7.62 -2.40 -7.02
C THR A 250 -7.38 -1.76 -5.66
N THR A 251 -7.91 -0.57 -5.41
CA THR A 251 -7.75 0.16 -4.15
C THR A 251 -8.43 -0.58 -3.00
N ILE A 252 -9.65 -1.09 -3.21
CA ILE A 252 -10.36 -1.94 -2.23
C ILE A 252 -9.57 -3.22 -1.93
N GLY A 253 -8.99 -3.85 -2.94
CA GLY A 253 -8.14 -5.02 -2.76
C GLY A 253 -6.88 -4.72 -1.91
N LEU A 254 -6.30 -3.53 -2.06
CA LEU A 254 -5.20 -3.06 -1.21
C LEU A 254 -5.71 -2.81 0.22
N TYR A 255 -6.83 -2.11 0.38
CA TYR A 255 -7.44 -1.88 1.68
C TYR A 255 -7.70 -3.20 2.44
N LYS A 256 -8.33 -4.18 1.81
CA LYS A 256 -8.56 -5.51 2.41
C LYS A 256 -7.26 -6.21 2.82
N THR A 257 -6.24 -6.12 1.97
CA THR A 257 -4.96 -6.82 2.19
C THR A 257 -4.07 -6.11 3.20
N GLU A 258 -4.07 -4.79 3.22
CA GLU A 258 -3.14 -3.97 3.99
C GLU A 258 -3.74 -3.50 5.32
N CYS A 259 -5.05 -3.18 5.35
CA CYS A 259 -5.74 -2.65 6.52
C CYS A 259 -6.57 -3.71 7.26
N ILE A 260 -7.41 -4.48 6.54
CA ILE A 260 -8.44 -5.31 7.17
C ILE A 260 -7.96 -6.70 7.56
N ARG A 261 -7.00 -7.29 6.82
CA ARG A 261 -6.50 -8.65 7.07
C ARG A 261 -5.92 -8.79 8.47
N ASP A 262 -6.05 -9.98 9.05
CA ASP A 262 -5.38 -10.32 10.31
C ASP A 262 -3.86 -10.14 10.21
N GLY A 263 -3.26 -9.60 11.26
CA GLY A 263 -1.84 -9.25 11.29
C GLY A 263 -1.48 -7.98 10.51
N SER A 264 -2.48 -7.19 10.08
CA SER A 264 -2.28 -5.85 9.55
C SER A 264 -1.61 -4.93 10.60
N PRO A 265 -0.66 -4.07 10.21
CA PRO A 265 -0.06 -3.09 11.11
C PRO A 265 -1.04 -2.00 11.59
N PHE A 266 -2.22 -1.89 10.96
CA PHE A 266 -3.28 -0.95 11.33
C PHE A 266 -4.26 -1.52 12.35
N ARG A 267 -4.21 -2.84 12.63
CA ARG A 267 -5.13 -3.52 13.53
C ARG A 267 -4.45 -3.91 14.83
N HIS A 268 -5.07 -3.59 15.96
CA HIS A 268 -4.66 -4.03 17.29
C HIS A 268 -5.53 -5.15 17.86
N GLY A 269 -6.37 -5.77 17.02
CA GLY A 269 -7.27 -6.85 17.40
C GLY A 269 -8.43 -7.04 16.41
N PRO A 270 -9.46 -7.80 16.82
CA PRO A 270 -10.70 -7.92 16.05
C PRO A 270 -11.41 -6.56 15.91
N ILE A 271 -12.07 -6.34 14.79
CA ILE A 271 -12.90 -5.15 14.54
C ILE A 271 -14.29 -5.45 15.09
N HIS A 272 -14.68 -4.85 16.20
CA HIS A 272 -15.97 -5.12 16.86
C HIS A 272 -17.04 -4.13 16.49
N THR A 273 -16.67 -2.86 16.33
CA THR A 273 -17.60 -1.73 16.22
C THR A 273 -17.32 -0.89 14.98
N LEU A 274 -18.24 -0.01 14.64
CA LEU A 274 -18.04 0.99 13.59
C LEU A 274 -16.87 1.94 13.90
N PRO A 275 -16.74 2.50 15.12
CA PRO A 275 -15.58 3.31 15.49
C PRO A 275 -14.23 2.59 15.31
N ASP A 276 -14.14 1.28 15.63
CA ASP A 276 -12.90 0.52 15.37
C ASP A 276 -12.57 0.51 13.87
N LEU A 277 -13.59 0.31 13.03
CA LEU A 277 -13.43 0.32 11.57
C LEU A 277 -13.04 1.69 11.05
N GLU A 278 -13.64 2.76 11.56
CA GLU A 278 -13.32 4.15 11.20
C GLU A 278 -11.89 4.51 11.57
N GLU A 279 -11.43 4.15 12.77
CA GLU A 279 -10.07 4.42 13.25
C GLU A 279 -9.01 3.80 12.34
N ILE A 280 -9.12 2.49 12.07
CA ILE A 280 -8.14 1.80 11.22
C ILE A 280 -8.20 2.28 9.77
N THR A 281 -9.41 2.59 9.25
CA THR A 281 -9.60 3.11 7.91
C THR A 281 -8.98 4.50 7.78
N SER A 282 -9.23 5.39 8.74
CA SER A 282 -8.63 6.73 8.79
C SER A 282 -7.12 6.68 8.76
N THR A 283 -6.53 5.84 9.63
CA THR A 283 -5.08 5.66 9.73
C THR A 283 -4.49 5.11 8.44
N TRP A 284 -5.16 4.09 7.84
CA TRP A 284 -4.72 3.52 6.58
C TRP A 284 -4.82 4.51 5.41
N VAL A 285 -5.93 5.25 5.28
CA VAL A 285 -6.11 6.25 4.21
C VAL A 285 -5.07 7.36 4.33
N HIS A 286 -4.80 7.83 5.56
CA HIS A 286 -3.75 8.82 5.77
C HIS A 286 -2.40 8.29 5.30
N TRP A 287 -1.98 7.11 5.75
CA TRP A 287 -0.73 6.49 5.31
C TRP A 287 -0.72 6.21 3.80
N TYR A 288 -1.83 5.70 3.24
CA TYR A 288 -1.97 5.42 1.82
C TYR A 288 -1.74 6.67 0.97
N ASN A 289 -2.34 7.79 1.34
CA ASN A 289 -2.23 9.05 0.61
C ASN A 289 -0.85 9.70 0.75
N THR A 290 -0.25 9.66 1.96
CA THR A 290 0.90 10.52 2.29
C THR A 290 2.23 9.77 2.36
N ARG A 291 2.22 8.45 2.55
CA ARG A 291 3.46 7.66 2.78
C ARG A 291 3.58 6.43 1.87
N ARG A 292 2.45 5.84 1.46
CA ARG A 292 2.48 4.61 0.69
C ARG A 292 3.10 4.80 -0.68
N LEU A 293 4.22 4.13 -0.94
CA LEU A 293 4.91 4.19 -2.23
C LEU A 293 4.12 3.46 -3.32
N MET A 294 3.82 4.16 -4.42
CA MET A 294 3.07 3.64 -5.56
C MET A 294 4.00 3.34 -6.74
N HIS A 295 4.00 2.08 -7.22
CA HIS A 295 4.86 1.69 -8.36
C HIS A 295 4.58 2.53 -9.62
N ARG A 296 3.28 2.75 -9.92
CA ARG A 296 2.85 3.52 -11.10
C ARG A 296 3.26 4.99 -11.08
N LEU A 297 3.54 5.55 -9.90
CA LEU A 297 3.96 6.93 -9.68
C LEU A 297 5.48 7.07 -9.52
N GLY A 298 6.28 6.05 -9.87
CA GLY A 298 7.72 6.11 -9.67
C GLY A 298 8.17 5.91 -8.22
N ARG A 299 7.36 5.28 -7.39
CA ARG A 299 7.61 5.03 -5.95
C ARG A 299 7.56 6.30 -5.11
N ILE A 300 6.58 7.14 -5.39
CA ILE A 300 6.20 8.25 -4.52
C ILE A 300 4.75 8.07 -4.05
N PRO A 301 4.34 8.71 -2.93
CA PRO A 301 2.96 8.70 -2.46
C PRO A 301 2.01 9.46 -3.39
N PRO A 302 0.69 9.15 -3.37
CA PRO A 302 -0.31 9.88 -4.15
C PRO A 302 -0.31 11.40 -3.91
N ALA A 303 -0.25 11.83 -2.66
CA ALA A 303 -0.26 13.26 -2.32
C ALA A 303 0.99 14.00 -2.84
N GLU A 304 2.16 13.35 -2.84
CA GLU A 304 3.41 13.90 -3.39
C GLU A 304 3.31 14.06 -4.92
N ALA A 305 2.70 13.09 -5.60
CA ALA A 305 2.48 13.17 -7.05
C ALA A 305 1.55 14.33 -7.43
N GLU A 306 0.47 14.55 -6.66
CA GLU A 306 -0.42 15.70 -6.89
C GLU A 306 0.27 17.02 -6.58
N ALA A 307 1.03 17.11 -5.48
CA ALA A 307 1.78 18.31 -5.14
C ALA A 307 2.78 18.69 -6.25
N ALA A 308 3.47 17.70 -6.83
CA ALA A 308 4.37 17.92 -7.96
C ALA A 308 3.65 18.43 -9.20
N TYR A 309 2.44 17.89 -9.49
CA TYR A 309 1.61 18.38 -10.58
C TYR A 309 1.25 19.87 -10.41
N TYR A 310 0.72 20.24 -9.25
CA TYR A 310 0.32 21.61 -8.97
C TYR A 310 1.50 22.59 -8.96
N ALA A 311 2.66 22.17 -8.47
CA ALA A 311 3.87 22.97 -8.50
C ALA A 311 4.31 23.30 -9.94
N THR A 312 4.27 22.31 -10.83
CA THR A 312 4.61 22.51 -12.25
C THR A 312 3.59 23.37 -12.98
N THR A 313 2.29 23.20 -12.71
CA THR A 313 1.21 23.94 -13.35
C THR A 313 1.24 25.42 -12.92
N ASN A 314 1.44 25.68 -11.62
CA ASN A 314 1.54 27.04 -11.09
C ASN A 314 2.79 27.78 -11.63
N ALA A 315 3.92 27.07 -11.80
CA ALA A 315 5.14 27.63 -12.38
C ALA A 315 4.98 27.96 -13.89
N ALA A 316 4.10 27.23 -14.59
CA ALA A 316 3.83 27.46 -16.02
C ALA A 316 2.84 28.61 -16.30
N THR A 317 2.11 29.09 -15.28
CA THR A 317 1.22 30.26 -15.39
C THR A 317 2.01 31.51 -15.03
N PRO A 318 2.48 32.35 -16.02
CA PRO A 318 3.17 33.59 -15.69
C PRO A 318 2.21 34.50 -14.91
N ALA A 319 2.69 35.10 -13.82
CA ALA A 319 1.96 36.13 -13.12
C ALA A 319 1.48 37.17 -14.16
N ALA A 320 0.15 37.28 -14.34
CA ALA A 320 -0.42 38.35 -15.13
C ALA A 320 0.10 39.64 -14.53
N SER A 321 1.02 40.31 -15.24
CA SER A 321 1.53 41.61 -14.86
C SER A 321 0.35 42.59 -14.82
N HIS A 322 -0.08 42.92 -13.62
CA HIS A 322 -0.90 44.09 -13.40
C HIS A 322 -0.04 45.31 -13.78
N THR A 323 -0.09 45.69 -15.06
CA THR A 323 0.28 47.02 -15.49
C THR A 323 -0.94 47.91 -15.27
N ASN A 324 -0.81 48.82 -14.32
CA ASN A 324 -1.72 49.95 -14.13
C ASN A 324 -1.81 50.81 -15.40
#